data_57f62d4f58d6a4af8ceeafd7dd31a01f
#
_entry.id   57f62d4f58d6a4af8ceeafd7dd31a01f
#
_cell.length_a   1.000
_cell.length_b   1.000
_cell.length_c   1.000
_cell.angle_alpha   90.00
_cell.angle_beta   90.00
_cell.angle_gamma   90.00
#
_symmetry.space_group_name_H-M   'P 1'
#
loop_
_entity.id
_entity.type
_entity.pdbx_description
1 polymer ?
#
loop_
_entity_poly.entity_id
_entity_poly.type
_entity_poly.pdbx_seq_one_letter_code
_entity_poly.pdbx_strand_id
1 'polypeptide(L)'
;MTEVCVLNNFSIMSLLIEILKASYGDAFILHCQDQGKEGTVVVDGGPKTTSLQITRRLRTLGHIDLMVLSHFDHDHIDGLYRYVDSRISDRPFPVDEIWCNCGHSIVAPSTDTRVSYSEANNFASVLKRIEGLKWTENIHEGKERNLNFCSIHVVSPTKDDLKRNKDEYENVVNKRTESQTVKVSQNRIVANLQIPFEELALRETPKVATNKDLINKSSIAFILECDGKKILMSGDARADNIVNYLKRQGYSSQNPLCLDCMKVSHHGSRNNISVELLDLISCEKFIISTDGGYGKSYHPDRETIAKLLCHPCRNLAVKRHLYFNYPLSKIQSRVGDLIHKDEITKYNIEIHDNVNSLEL
;
A
#
# COMPACT_ATOMS: atom_id res chain seq x y z
N MET A 1 29.35 -45.39 19.23
CA MET A 1 27.95 -44.97 19.03
C MET A 1 27.96 -43.47 18.94
N THR A 2 27.97 -42.94 17.74
CA THR A 2 27.98 -41.52 17.43
C THR A 2 26.55 -41.12 17.14
N GLU A 3 25.93 -40.39 18.06
CA GLU A 3 24.62 -39.78 17.81
C GLU A 3 24.77 -38.71 16.75
N VAL A 4 24.16 -38.97 15.59
CA VAL A 4 23.95 -37.97 14.53
C VAL A 4 22.77 -37.11 14.97
N CYS A 5 23.07 -35.91 15.45
CA CYS A 5 22.07 -34.89 15.67
C CYS A 5 21.55 -34.47 14.29
N VAL A 6 20.40 -35.00 13.91
CA VAL A 6 19.63 -34.51 12.75
C VAL A 6 19.01 -33.16 13.16
N LEU A 7 19.71 -32.10 12.86
CA LEU A 7 19.10 -30.77 12.90
C LEU A 7 18.01 -30.73 11.82
N ASN A 8 16.75 -30.88 12.21
CA ASN A 8 15.61 -30.57 11.43
C ASN A 8 15.64 -29.04 11.16
N ASN A 9 16.21 -28.63 10.04
CA ASN A 9 16.01 -27.30 9.48
C ASN A 9 14.55 -27.20 9.04
N PHE A 10 13.62 -26.99 9.96
CA PHE A 10 12.39 -26.32 9.61
C PHE A 10 12.81 -24.90 9.23
N SER A 11 12.66 -24.53 7.97
CA SER A 11 12.71 -23.14 7.53
C SER A 11 11.66 -22.40 8.36
N ILE A 12 12.08 -21.70 9.40
CA ILE A 12 11.20 -20.84 10.18
C ILE A 12 10.89 -19.69 9.25
N MET A 13 9.62 -19.55 8.86
CA MET A 13 9.14 -18.41 8.05
C MET A 13 9.44 -17.13 8.81
N SER A 14 10.27 -16.25 8.24
CA SER A 14 10.62 -15.00 8.89
C SER A 14 9.59 -13.91 8.65
N LEU A 15 8.99 -13.89 7.47
CA LEU A 15 7.99 -12.89 7.09
C LEU A 15 6.90 -13.51 6.18
N LEU A 16 5.67 -13.54 6.70
CA LEU A 16 4.48 -13.91 5.93
C LEU A 16 3.62 -12.67 5.69
N ILE A 17 3.34 -12.37 4.44
CA ILE A 17 2.45 -11.29 4.01
C ILE A 17 1.10 -11.91 3.64
N GLU A 18 0.05 -11.69 4.46
CA GLU A 18 -1.30 -11.99 4.02
C GLU A 18 -1.85 -10.83 3.19
N ILE A 19 -2.43 -11.17 2.03
CA ILE A 19 -3.01 -10.22 1.09
C ILE A 19 -4.51 -10.45 1.08
N LEU A 20 -5.26 -9.63 1.81
CA LEU A 20 -6.69 -9.84 1.99
C LEU A 20 -7.48 -9.46 0.73
N LYS A 21 -8.68 -10.05 0.58
CA LYS A 21 -9.61 -9.73 -0.52
C LYS A 21 -10.32 -8.40 -0.24
N ALA A 22 -9.62 -7.30 -0.52
CA ALA A 22 -10.08 -5.94 -0.25
C ALA A 22 -10.80 -5.26 -1.44
N SER A 23 -11.33 -6.03 -2.42
CA SER A 23 -11.95 -5.50 -3.64
C SER A 23 -10.96 -4.62 -4.42
N TYR A 24 -11.26 -3.34 -4.60
CA TYR A 24 -10.39 -2.37 -5.27
C TYR A 24 -9.41 -1.67 -4.33
N GLY A 25 -9.37 -2.03 -3.05
CA GLY A 25 -8.56 -1.40 -2.02
C GLY A 25 -7.44 -2.29 -1.46
N ASP A 26 -6.87 -1.86 -0.35
CA ASP A 26 -5.77 -2.52 0.33
C ASP A 26 -6.15 -3.03 1.72
N ALA A 27 -5.70 -4.23 2.05
CA ALA A 27 -5.69 -4.76 3.40
C ALA A 27 -4.64 -5.87 3.52
N PHE A 28 -3.68 -5.70 4.42
CA PHE A 28 -2.56 -6.61 4.60
C PHE A 28 -2.37 -6.96 6.07
N ILE A 29 -1.88 -8.18 6.32
CA ILE A 29 -1.39 -8.60 7.63
C ILE A 29 0.03 -9.11 7.42
N LEU A 30 0.99 -8.51 8.13
CA LEU A 30 2.39 -8.88 8.09
C LEU A 30 2.71 -9.64 9.38
N HIS A 31 2.94 -10.94 9.28
CA HIS A 31 3.42 -11.76 10.39
C HIS A 31 4.93 -11.79 10.33
N CYS A 32 5.56 -11.24 11.34
CA CYS A 32 7.01 -11.12 11.43
C CYS A 32 7.55 -12.03 12.52
N GLN A 33 8.65 -12.72 12.23
CA GLN A 33 9.39 -13.50 13.21
C GLN A 33 10.88 -13.27 13.05
N ASP A 34 11.53 -12.78 14.09
CA ASP A 34 12.98 -12.57 14.15
C ASP A 34 13.52 -12.99 15.51
N GLN A 35 14.59 -13.81 15.51
CA GLN A 35 15.29 -14.29 16.70
C GLN A 35 14.37 -14.88 17.79
N GLY A 36 13.33 -15.60 17.36
CA GLY A 36 12.36 -16.23 18.28
C GLY A 36 11.33 -15.28 18.87
N LYS A 37 11.27 -14.03 18.40
CA LYS A 37 10.22 -13.06 18.71
C LYS A 37 9.29 -12.94 17.51
N GLU A 38 8.01 -12.88 17.78
CA GLU A 38 6.98 -12.77 16.74
C GLU A 38 6.06 -11.60 17.02
N GLY A 39 5.44 -11.08 15.96
CA GLY A 39 4.46 -10.03 16.06
C GLY A 39 3.74 -9.77 14.75
N THR A 40 2.71 -8.94 14.84
CA THR A 40 1.78 -8.69 13.74
C THR A 40 1.64 -7.20 13.45
N VAL A 41 1.86 -6.84 12.19
CA VAL A 41 1.58 -5.50 11.68
C VAL A 41 0.42 -5.58 10.70
N VAL A 42 -0.63 -4.77 10.92
CA VAL A 42 -1.78 -4.66 10.01
C VAL A 42 -1.66 -3.37 9.22
N VAL A 43 -1.87 -3.43 7.91
CA VAL A 43 -1.79 -2.27 7.01
C VAL A 43 -3.07 -2.19 6.20
N ASP A 44 -3.82 -1.12 6.42
CA ASP A 44 -5.10 -0.82 5.76
C ASP A 44 -6.21 -1.87 6.00
N GLY A 45 -7.44 -1.52 5.64
CA GLY A 45 -8.62 -2.32 5.94
C GLY A 45 -9.61 -2.46 4.79
N GLY A 46 -9.27 -1.97 3.60
CA GLY A 46 -10.13 -2.06 2.44
C GLY A 46 -11.44 -1.25 2.55
N PRO A 47 -12.26 -1.31 1.50
CA PRO A 47 -13.51 -0.57 1.40
C PRO A 47 -14.65 -1.19 2.22
N LYS A 48 -15.72 -0.43 2.38
CA LYS A 48 -16.94 -0.82 3.09
C LYS A 48 -17.52 -2.16 2.63
N THR A 49 -17.44 -2.44 1.33
CA THR A 49 -17.96 -3.69 0.72
C THR A 49 -17.30 -4.96 1.27
N THR A 50 -16.04 -4.89 1.66
CA THR A 50 -15.27 -6.01 2.23
C THR A 50 -14.99 -5.87 3.72
N SER A 51 -15.37 -4.75 4.35
CA SER A 51 -15.05 -4.41 5.74
C SER A 51 -15.46 -5.50 6.74
N LEU A 52 -16.62 -6.15 6.54
CA LEU A 52 -17.06 -7.23 7.42
C LEU A 52 -16.15 -8.47 7.36
N GLN A 53 -15.72 -8.86 6.15
CA GLN A 53 -14.82 -10.00 5.95
C GLN A 53 -13.45 -9.70 6.57
N ILE A 54 -12.92 -8.52 6.32
CA ILE A 54 -11.64 -8.07 6.87
C ILE A 54 -11.70 -8.00 8.39
N THR A 55 -12.73 -7.37 8.97
CA THR A 55 -12.94 -7.34 10.43
C THR A 55 -12.98 -8.74 11.04
N ARG A 56 -13.64 -9.71 10.39
CA ARG A 56 -13.67 -11.12 10.86
C ARG A 56 -12.27 -11.72 10.87
N ARG A 57 -11.47 -11.49 9.83
CA ARG A 57 -10.08 -11.98 9.79
C ARG A 57 -9.23 -11.33 10.87
N LEU A 58 -9.29 -10.00 11.03
CA LEU A 58 -8.53 -9.28 12.06
C LEU A 58 -8.89 -9.74 13.49
N ARG A 59 -10.15 -10.09 13.74
CA ARG A 59 -10.57 -10.61 15.05
C ARG A 59 -9.93 -11.95 15.42
N THR A 60 -9.47 -12.74 14.44
CA THR A 60 -8.81 -14.02 14.72
C THR A 60 -7.33 -13.87 15.09
N LEU A 61 -6.75 -12.67 14.97
CA LEU A 61 -5.35 -12.41 15.33
C LEU A 61 -5.11 -12.42 16.84
N GLY A 62 -6.16 -12.15 17.64
CA GLY A 62 -6.03 -12.04 19.09
C GLY A 62 -5.36 -10.72 19.51
N HIS A 63 -4.18 -10.41 18.97
CA HIS A 63 -3.39 -9.23 19.25
C HIS A 63 -2.77 -8.65 17.97
N ILE A 64 -2.58 -7.32 17.93
CA ILE A 64 -1.94 -6.57 16.85
C ILE A 64 -0.96 -5.58 17.47
N ASP A 65 0.33 -5.71 17.16
CA ASP A 65 1.39 -4.86 17.72
C ASP A 65 1.39 -3.46 17.09
N LEU A 66 1.12 -3.39 15.78
CA LEU A 66 1.00 -2.12 15.08
C LEU A 66 -0.08 -2.20 14.01
N MET A 67 -0.97 -1.23 14.01
CA MET A 67 -1.95 -1.00 12.94
C MET A 67 -1.60 0.29 12.20
N VAL A 68 -1.42 0.22 10.89
CA VAL A 68 -1.11 1.36 10.03
C VAL A 68 -2.29 1.63 9.11
N LEU A 69 -2.87 2.82 9.19
CA LEU A 69 -3.72 3.36 8.13
C LEU A 69 -2.84 4.23 7.23
N SER A 70 -2.58 3.78 6.01
CA SER A 70 -1.69 4.47 5.08
C SER A 70 -2.21 5.88 4.77
N HIS A 71 -3.50 5.97 4.44
CA HIS A 71 -4.24 7.22 4.26
C HIS A 71 -5.74 6.95 4.42
N PHE A 72 -6.56 7.99 4.38
CA PHE A 72 -7.98 7.88 4.76
C PHE A 72 -8.96 7.82 3.59
N ASP A 73 -8.53 7.37 2.40
CA ASP A 73 -9.49 7.04 1.34
C ASP A 73 -10.29 5.77 1.68
N HIS A 74 -11.52 5.72 1.16
CA HIS A 74 -12.51 4.66 1.45
C HIS A 74 -11.98 3.25 1.30
N ASP A 75 -11.17 3.03 0.29
CA ASP A 75 -10.65 1.73 -0.05
C ASP A 75 -9.47 1.28 0.84
N HIS A 76 -9.16 2.08 1.88
CA HIS A 76 -8.14 1.76 2.89
C HIS A 76 -8.70 1.77 4.32
N ILE A 77 -9.62 2.69 4.66
CA ILE A 77 -10.01 2.97 6.05
C ILE A 77 -11.14 2.10 6.58
N ASP A 78 -12.14 1.73 5.76
CA ASP A 78 -13.44 1.25 6.23
C ASP A 78 -13.37 -0.03 7.09
N GLY A 79 -12.50 -0.97 6.73
CA GLY A 79 -12.34 -2.20 7.48
C GLY A 79 -11.65 -1.99 8.82
N LEU A 80 -10.63 -1.10 8.88
CA LEU A 80 -9.99 -0.74 10.14
C LEU A 80 -10.96 0.01 11.05
N TYR A 81 -11.69 0.98 10.52
CA TYR A 81 -12.73 1.69 11.26
C TYR A 81 -13.72 0.70 11.88
N ARG A 82 -14.28 -0.19 11.07
CA ARG A 82 -15.22 -1.21 11.55
C ARG A 82 -14.61 -2.13 12.60
N TYR A 83 -13.37 -2.56 12.44
CA TYR A 83 -12.67 -3.41 13.42
C TYR A 83 -12.54 -2.67 14.75
N VAL A 84 -11.98 -1.48 14.75
CA VAL A 84 -11.71 -0.66 15.93
C VAL A 84 -13.01 -0.30 16.65
N ASP A 85 -14.02 0.19 15.92
CA ASP A 85 -15.34 0.53 16.50
C ASP A 85 -16.01 -0.67 17.16
N SER A 86 -15.91 -1.84 16.54
CA SER A 86 -16.49 -3.08 17.08
C SER A 86 -15.79 -3.62 18.33
N ARG A 87 -14.61 -3.10 18.68
CA ARG A 87 -13.76 -3.53 19.81
C ARG A 87 -13.56 -2.42 20.85
N ILE A 88 -14.21 -1.29 20.70
CA ILE A 88 -14.02 -0.09 21.53
C ILE A 88 -14.20 -0.33 23.04
N SER A 89 -14.98 -1.33 23.40
CA SER A 89 -15.25 -1.72 24.80
C SER A 89 -14.33 -2.80 25.33
N ASP A 90 -13.47 -3.37 24.49
CA ASP A 90 -12.55 -4.43 24.91
C ASP A 90 -11.49 -3.91 25.87
N ARG A 91 -11.18 -4.70 26.88
CA ARG A 91 -10.16 -4.42 27.91
C ARG A 91 -9.34 -5.67 28.19
N PRO A 92 -8.01 -5.69 27.90
CA PRO A 92 -7.27 -4.64 27.17
C PRO A 92 -7.73 -4.51 25.71
N PHE A 93 -7.52 -3.35 25.13
CA PHE A 93 -7.73 -3.16 23.70
C PHE A 93 -6.68 -3.98 22.90
N PRO A 94 -7.07 -4.71 21.87
CA PRO A 94 -6.19 -5.71 21.24
C PRO A 94 -5.18 -5.13 20.23
N VAL A 95 -4.94 -3.83 20.25
CA VAL A 95 -3.96 -3.16 19.38
C VAL A 95 -3.07 -2.28 20.25
N ASP A 96 -1.76 -2.48 20.21
CA ASP A 96 -0.82 -1.71 21.01
C ASP A 96 -0.63 -0.28 20.50
N GLU A 97 -0.45 -0.14 19.18
CA GLU A 97 -0.21 1.17 18.56
C GLU A 97 -0.95 1.30 17.23
N ILE A 98 -1.54 2.48 16.98
CA ILE A 98 -2.14 2.83 15.69
C ILE A 98 -1.39 4.02 15.09
N TRP A 99 -0.92 3.87 13.86
CA TRP A 99 -0.39 4.95 13.03
C TRP A 99 -1.48 5.42 12.07
N CYS A 100 -1.84 6.69 12.18
CA CYS A 100 -2.84 7.29 11.30
C CYS A 100 -2.69 8.81 11.32
N ASN A 101 -2.47 9.41 10.15
CA ASN A 101 -2.40 10.86 9.98
C ASN A 101 -3.80 11.51 9.82
N CYS A 102 -4.81 11.01 10.53
CA CYS A 102 -6.20 11.45 10.36
C CYS A 102 -6.64 12.60 11.28
N GLY A 103 -5.70 13.24 11.99
CA GLY A 103 -5.88 14.57 12.60
C GLY A 103 -6.48 14.62 14.00
N HIS A 104 -5.64 14.69 15.04
CA HIS A 104 -6.05 15.07 16.40
C HIS A 104 -6.69 16.46 16.48
N SER A 105 -6.34 17.34 15.55
CA SER A 105 -6.71 18.76 15.57
C SER A 105 -8.03 19.06 14.88
N ILE A 106 -8.65 18.08 14.25
CA ILE A 106 -9.76 18.31 13.33
C ILE A 106 -11.05 17.90 13.99
N VAL A 107 -11.58 18.80 14.79
CA VAL A 107 -13.00 18.78 15.23
C VAL A 107 -13.77 19.66 14.25
N ALA A 108 -14.21 19.09 13.14
CA ALA A 108 -15.10 19.79 12.24
C ALA A 108 -16.53 19.25 12.35
N PRO A 109 -17.56 20.10 12.20
CA PRO A 109 -18.94 19.66 12.16
C PRO A 109 -19.20 18.77 10.93
N SER A 110 -20.07 17.79 11.07
CA SER A 110 -20.43 16.71 10.16
C SER A 110 -21.08 17.11 8.81
N THR A 111 -20.70 18.22 8.20
CA THR A 111 -21.34 18.73 6.96
C THR A 111 -20.42 18.75 5.75
N ASP A 112 -19.31 17.99 5.81
CA ASP A 112 -18.34 17.96 4.70
C ASP A 112 -18.86 17.07 3.55
N THR A 113 -18.77 17.60 2.32
CA THR A 113 -19.13 16.90 1.09
C THR A 113 -18.03 15.97 0.55
N ARG A 114 -16.83 15.99 1.13
CA ARG A 114 -15.73 15.06 0.81
C ARG A 114 -15.78 13.87 1.75
N VAL A 115 -16.24 12.77 1.23
CA VAL A 115 -16.51 11.55 2.01
C VAL A 115 -15.26 11.04 2.76
N SER A 116 -14.08 11.09 2.15
CA SER A 116 -12.82 10.63 2.78
C SER A 116 -12.46 11.44 4.04
N TYR A 117 -12.65 12.75 4.04
CA TYR A 117 -12.41 13.57 5.24
C TYR A 117 -13.43 13.29 6.35
N SER A 118 -14.69 13.03 5.98
CA SER A 118 -15.72 12.63 6.96
C SER A 118 -15.36 11.31 7.64
N GLU A 119 -14.83 10.36 6.91
CA GLU A 119 -14.39 9.07 7.45
C GLU A 119 -13.18 9.18 8.35
N ALA A 120 -12.20 10.01 7.98
CA ALA A 120 -11.06 10.32 8.84
C ALA A 120 -11.52 10.87 10.19
N ASN A 121 -12.51 11.79 10.20
CA ASN A 121 -13.09 12.33 11.42
C ASN A 121 -13.82 11.29 12.26
N ASN A 122 -14.59 10.43 11.61
CA ASN A 122 -15.31 9.35 12.29
C ASN A 122 -14.32 8.39 12.94
N PHE A 123 -13.27 8.00 12.22
CA PHE A 123 -12.24 7.13 12.75
C PHE A 123 -11.49 7.78 13.92
N ALA A 124 -11.04 9.03 13.77
CA ALA A 124 -10.40 9.79 14.83
C ALA A 124 -11.29 9.90 16.09
N SER A 125 -12.59 10.09 15.90
CA SER A 125 -13.55 10.16 17.01
C SER A 125 -13.68 8.84 17.77
N VAL A 126 -13.58 7.70 17.07
CA VAL A 126 -13.55 6.38 17.70
C VAL A 126 -12.24 6.16 18.44
N LEU A 127 -11.09 6.48 17.83
CA LEU A 127 -9.77 6.33 18.46
C LEU A 127 -9.68 7.10 19.79
N LYS A 128 -10.20 8.32 19.84
CA LYS A 128 -10.23 9.15 21.07
C LYS A 128 -11.01 8.53 22.24
N ARG A 129 -11.92 7.60 21.98
CA ARG A 129 -12.74 6.94 23.00
C ARG A 129 -12.08 5.71 23.60
N ILE A 130 -10.96 5.25 23.03
CA ILE A 130 -10.25 4.06 23.51
C ILE A 130 -9.21 4.49 24.54
N GLU A 131 -9.47 4.14 25.77
CA GLU A 131 -8.58 4.46 26.89
C GLU A 131 -7.26 3.69 26.79
N GLY A 132 -6.13 4.37 26.96
CA GLY A 132 -4.80 3.78 26.92
C GLY A 132 -4.27 3.44 25.52
N LEU A 133 -5.03 3.69 24.45
CA LEU A 133 -4.57 3.47 23.10
C LEU A 133 -3.42 4.41 22.77
N LYS A 134 -2.31 3.85 22.28
CA LYS A 134 -1.23 4.62 21.67
C LYS A 134 -1.59 4.94 20.23
N TRP A 135 -2.12 6.13 20.00
CA TRP A 135 -2.34 6.66 18.66
C TRP A 135 -1.25 7.65 18.30
N THR A 136 -0.51 7.36 17.22
CA THR A 136 0.60 8.17 16.75
C THR A 136 0.27 8.82 15.43
N GLU A 137 0.38 10.13 15.39
CA GLU A 137 0.22 10.99 14.22
C GLU A 137 1.53 11.63 13.79
N ASN A 138 1.48 12.45 12.74
CA ASN A 138 2.66 13.07 12.13
C ASN A 138 3.69 12.01 11.70
N ILE A 139 3.17 10.92 11.17
CA ILE A 139 3.98 9.89 10.54
C ILE A 139 4.44 10.41 9.17
N HIS A 140 5.73 10.65 9.03
CA HIS A 140 6.35 11.20 7.82
C HIS A 140 7.71 10.56 7.57
N GLU A 141 8.27 10.78 6.41
CA GLU A 141 9.59 10.27 6.01
C GLU A 141 10.66 10.53 7.08
N GLY A 142 11.55 9.56 7.23
CA GLY A 142 12.61 9.55 8.24
C GLY A 142 12.15 9.15 9.64
N LYS A 143 10.86 8.88 9.87
CA LYS A 143 10.40 8.28 11.13
C LYS A 143 10.73 6.79 11.14
N GLU A 144 11.21 6.32 12.28
CA GLU A 144 11.57 4.92 12.50
C GLU A 144 10.77 4.33 13.65
N ARG A 145 10.52 3.04 13.58
CA ARG A 145 9.92 2.26 14.65
C ARG A 145 10.60 0.90 14.74
N ASN A 146 11.27 0.66 15.84
CA ASN A 146 11.82 -0.66 16.15
C ASN A 146 10.82 -1.41 17.03
N LEU A 147 10.31 -2.49 16.53
CA LEU A 147 9.58 -3.51 17.24
C LEU A 147 10.54 -4.67 17.55
N ASN A 148 10.21 -5.50 18.52
CA ASN A 148 11.15 -6.56 18.93
C ASN A 148 11.42 -7.61 17.85
N PHE A 149 10.60 -7.63 16.80
CA PHE A 149 10.57 -8.62 15.71
C PHE A 149 10.74 -8.01 14.32
N CYS A 150 10.73 -6.69 14.19
CA CYS A 150 11.00 -6.00 12.93
C CYS A 150 11.37 -4.54 13.15
N SER A 151 11.96 -3.90 12.14
CA SER A 151 12.13 -2.46 12.07
C SER A 151 11.30 -1.87 10.91
N ILE A 152 10.84 -0.64 11.10
CA ILE A 152 10.03 0.09 10.12
C ILE A 152 10.68 1.45 9.88
N HIS A 153 10.92 1.78 8.60
CA HIS A 153 11.49 3.06 8.16
C HIS A 153 10.51 3.75 7.22
N VAL A 154 9.95 4.87 7.64
CA VAL A 154 8.95 5.62 6.85
C VAL A 154 9.64 6.40 5.73
N VAL A 155 9.17 6.23 4.50
CA VAL A 155 9.71 6.85 3.27
C VAL A 155 8.78 7.89 2.64
N SER A 156 7.53 7.92 3.06
CA SER A 156 6.47 8.88 2.66
C SER A 156 5.43 8.97 3.78
N PRO A 157 4.72 10.08 3.92
CA PRO A 157 4.77 11.33 3.16
C PRO A 157 5.89 12.26 3.64
N THR A 158 6.10 13.39 2.94
CA THR A 158 6.90 14.49 3.47
C THR A 158 6.11 15.30 4.52
N LYS A 159 6.81 16.05 5.37
CA LYS A 159 6.15 17.00 6.30
C LYS A 159 5.31 18.04 5.56
N ASP A 160 5.77 18.48 4.39
CA ASP A 160 5.06 19.45 3.56
C ASP A 160 3.77 18.88 2.98
N ASP A 161 3.76 17.60 2.57
CA ASP A 161 2.54 16.95 2.09
C ASP A 161 1.50 16.85 3.20
N LEU A 162 1.91 16.48 4.42
CA LEU A 162 1.01 16.46 5.58
C LEU A 162 0.44 17.84 5.88
N LYS A 163 1.28 18.87 5.86
CA LYS A 163 0.84 20.24 6.09
C LYS A 163 -0.18 20.68 5.03
N ARG A 164 0.13 20.47 3.75
CA ARG A 164 -0.78 20.83 2.65
C ARG A 164 -2.10 20.08 2.71
N ASN A 165 -2.07 18.78 3.07
CA ASN A 165 -3.30 18.01 3.24
C ASN A 165 -4.15 18.57 4.39
N LYS A 166 -3.52 18.96 5.49
CA LYS A 166 -4.20 19.64 6.61
C LYS A 166 -4.77 20.99 6.20
N ASP A 167 -3.98 21.84 5.54
CA ASP A 167 -4.42 23.16 5.08
C ASP A 167 -5.60 23.04 4.10
N GLU A 168 -5.57 22.07 3.19
CA GLU A 168 -6.69 21.80 2.27
C GLU A 168 -7.94 21.32 3.02
N TYR A 169 -7.78 20.45 4.00
CA TYR A 169 -8.87 20.02 4.87
C TYR A 169 -9.52 21.23 5.56
N GLU A 170 -8.75 22.10 6.21
CA GLU A 170 -9.25 23.31 6.87
C GLU A 170 -9.96 24.25 5.87
N ASN A 171 -9.42 24.36 4.63
CA ASN A 171 -10.06 25.14 3.56
C ASN A 171 -11.40 24.55 3.12
N VAL A 172 -11.50 23.20 3.02
CA VAL A 172 -12.75 22.52 2.64
C VAL A 172 -13.81 22.67 3.72
N VAL A 173 -13.42 22.57 4.98
CA VAL A 173 -14.33 22.74 6.13
C VAL A 173 -14.83 24.18 6.24
N ASN A 174 -13.96 25.16 5.98
CA ASN A 174 -14.29 26.60 6.11
C ASN A 174 -15.03 27.16 4.89
N LYS A 175 -14.86 26.57 3.71
CA LYS A 175 -15.58 26.98 2.49
C LYS A 175 -16.85 26.13 2.33
N ARG A 176 -17.97 26.65 2.84
CA ARG A 176 -19.31 26.26 2.37
C ARG A 176 -19.42 26.75 0.92
N THR A 177 -19.24 25.89 -0.07
CA THR A 177 -19.89 25.96 -1.39
C THR A 177 -19.08 25.33 -2.53
N GLU A 178 -19.86 24.73 -3.42
CA GLU A 178 -19.62 24.33 -4.81
C GLU A 178 -18.85 23.04 -5.09
N SER A 179 -19.66 22.00 -5.32
CA SER A 179 -19.25 20.75 -5.93
C SER A 179 -18.84 20.95 -7.38
N GLN A 180 -17.56 20.82 -7.69
CA GLN A 180 -17.11 20.64 -9.07
C GLN A 180 -16.96 19.14 -9.37
N THR A 181 -17.93 18.58 -10.08
CA THR A 181 -17.82 17.25 -10.69
C THR A 181 -16.80 17.30 -11.83
N VAL A 182 -15.63 16.71 -11.62
CA VAL A 182 -14.65 16.53 -12.69
C VAL A 182 -15.12 15.39 -13.61
N LYS A 183 -15.47 15.71 -14.84
CA LYS A 183 -15.74 14.69 -15.88
C LYS A 183 -14.42 14.05 -16.31
N VAL A 184 -14.22 12.77 -16.01
CA VAL A 184 -13.11 11.98 -16.55
C VAL A 184 -13.64 11.12 -17.70
N SER A 185 -12.98 11.17 -18.86
CA SER A 185 -13.43 10.49 -20.07
C SER A 185 -13.22 8.97 -20.00
N GLN A 186 -14.26 8.21 -20.32
CA GLN A 186 -14.29 6.75 -20.35
C GLN A 186 -13.44 6.09 -21.45
N ASN A 187 -12.81 6.86 -22.36
CA ASN A 187 -12.15 6.30 -23.55
C ASN A 187 -10.68 5.87 -23.36
N ARG A 188 -10.15 5.83 -22.14
CA ARG A 188 -8.71 5.55 -21.90
C ARG A 188 -8.33 4.08 -21.81
N ILE A 189 -9.27 3.20 -21.48
CA ILE A 189 -8.96 1.78 -21.21
C ILE A 189 -8.55 1.04 -22.48
N VAL A 190 -9.24 1.27 -23.58
CA VAL A 190 -9.00 0.56 -24.85
C VAL A 190 -7.74 1.03 -25.58
N ALA A 191 -7.34 2.29 -25.42
CA ALA A 191 -6.26 2.90 -26.20
C ALA A 191 -4.86 2.31 -25.93
N ASN A 192 -4.58 1.80 -24.75
CA ASN A 192 -3.24 1.32 -24.36
C ASN A 192 -3.04 -0.18 -24.56
N LEU A 193 -4.10 -0.96 -24.83
CA LEU A 193 -4.01 -2.42 -24.92
C LEU A 193 -3.22 -2.92 -26.13
N GLN A 194 -3.14 -2.11 -27.20
CA GLN A 194 -2.42 -2.43 -28.44
C GLN A 194 -0.99 -1.86 -28.47
N ILE A 195 -0.61 -1.08 -27.45
CA ILE A 195 0.71 -0.43 -27.43
C ILE A 195 1.73 -1.40 -26.81
N PRO A 196 2.89 -1.62 -27.47
CA PRO A 196 3.96 -2.47 -26.93
C PRO A 196 4.47 -1.97 -25.57
N PHE A 197 4.90 -2.90 -24.71
CA PHE A 197 5.40 -2.57 -23.39
C PHE A 197 6.62 -1.64 -23.42
N GLU A 198 7.49 -1.80 -24.43
CA GLU A 198 8.66 -0.95 -24.60
C GLU A 198 8.30 0.52 -24.77
N GLU A 199 7.22 0.82 -25.50
CA GLU A 199 6.72 2.17 -25.67
C GLU A 199 6.04 2.67 -24.38
N LEU A 200 5.20 1.83 -23.76
CA LEU A 200 4.50 2.19 -22.54
C LEU A 200 5.47 2.43 -21.36
N ALA A 201 6.53 1.62 -21.26
CA ALA A 201 7.50 1.72 -20.19
C ALA A 201 8.29 3.04 -20.22
N LEU A 202 8.47 3.64 -21.39
CA LEU A 202 9.19 4.91 -21.56
C LEU A 202 8.34 6.15 -21.30
N ARG A 203 7.02 5.99 -21.13
CA ARG A 203 6.15 7.13 -20.87
C ARG A 203 6.46 7.78 -19.54
N GLU A 204 6.51 9.10 -19.54
CA GLU A 204 6.66 9.85 -18.31
C GLU A 204 5.48 9.60 -17.37
N THR A 205 5.78 9.52 -16.08
CA THR A 205 4.73 9.47 -15.06
C THR A 205 4.01 10.80 -15.03
N PRO A 206 2.66 10.83 -15.18
CA PRO A 206 1.92 12.06 -15.23
C PRO A 206 2.16 12.93 -14.00
N LYS A 207 2.52 14.20 -14.22
CA LYS A 207 2.59 15.18 -13.13
C LYS A 207 1.17 15.55 -12.70
N VAL A 208 0.80 15.18 -11.51
CA VAL A 208 -0.48 15.58 -10.92
C VAL A 208 -0.31 16.95 -10.29
N ALA A 209 -1.23 17.89 -10.56
CA ALA A 209 -1.19 19.20 -9.95
C ALA A 209 -1.14 19.06 -8.41
N THR A 210 -0.29 19.84 -7.76
CA THR A 210 0.08 19.71 -6.33
C THR A 210 -1.10 19.72 -5.36
N ASN A 211 -2.26 20.21 -5.77
CA ASN A 211 -3.47 20.31 -4.94
C ASN A 211 -4.57 19.29 -5.30
N LYS A 212 -4.32 18.34 -6.23
CA LYS A 212 -5.36 17.42 -6.70
C LYS A 212 -5.24 15.98 -6.16
N ASP A 213 -4.17 15.67 -5.47
CA ASP A 213 -3.88 14.30 -5.02
C ASP A 213 -3.26 14.30 -3.61
N LEU A 214 -3.71 15.22 -2.76
CA LEU A 214 -3.10 15.45 -1.46
C LEU A 214 -3.29 14.28 -0.51
N ILE A 215 -4.43 13.59 -0.57
CA ILE A 215 -4.72 12.44 0.28
C ILE A 215 -3.74 11.31 -0.04
N ASN A 216 -3.61 10.91 -1.32
CA ASN A 216 -2.65 9.90 -1.74
C ASN A 216 -1.20 10.33 -1.49
N LYS A 217 -0.86 11.61 -1.72
CA LYS A 217 0.47 12.16 -1.40
C LYS A 217 0.81 12.05 0.08
N SER A 218 -0.19 12.12 0.97
CA SER A 218 -0.01 11.94 2.40
C SER A 218 -0.03 10.48 2.86
N SER A 219 -0.01 9.54 1.94
CA SER A 219 0.03 8.11 2.22
C SER A 219 1.32 7.71 2.94
N ILE A 220 1.18 7.01 4.07
CA ILE A 220 2.30 6.42 4.80
C ILE A 220 2.83 5.24 3.98
N ALA A 221 4.02 5.43 3.39
CA ALA A 221 4.79 4.36 2.80
C ALA A 221 6.01 4.08 3.66
N PHE A 222 6.35 2.80 3.83
CA PHE A 222 7.46 2.40 4.69
C PHE A 222 8.16 1.14 4.18
N ILE A 223 9.43 1.01 4.55
CA ILE A 223 10.20 -0.21 4.43
C ILE A 223 10.10 -0.93 5.77
N LEU A 224 9.66 -2.20 5.75
CA LEU A 224 9.73 -3.09 6.90
C LEU A 224 10.87 -4.07 6.67
N GLU A 225 11.71 -4.23 7.69
CA GLU A 225 12.80 -5.21 7.73
C GLU A 225 12.59 -6.19 8.89
N CYS A 226 12.58 -7.49 8.56
CA CYS A 226 12.38 -8.59 9.50
C CYS A 226 13.30 -9.75 9.09
N ASP A 227 14.19 -10.19 9.98
CA ASP A 227 15.13 -11.31 9.76
C ASP A 227 15.88 -11.18 8.40
N GLY A 228 16.36 -9.98 8.09
CA GLY A 228 17.08 -9.69 6.85
C GLY A 228 16.19 -9.57 5.60
N LYS A 229 14.88 -9.81 5.69
CA LYS A 229 13.93 -9.58 4.61
C LYS A 229 13.44 -8.15 4.62
N LYS A 230 13.42 -7.50 3.44
CA LYS A 230 12.97 -6.11 3.27
C LYS A 230 11.78 -6.02 2.33
N ILE A 231 10.71 -5.40 2.79
CA ILE A 231 9.54 -5.13 1.95
C ILE A 231 9.22 -3.63 1.92
N LEU A 232 8.78 -3.14 0.76
CA LEU A 232 8.23 -1.79 0.62
C LEU A 232 6.70 -1.85 0.58
N MET A 233 6.05 -1.34 1.62
CA MET A 233 4.61 -1.10 1.68
C MET A 233 4.37 0.34 1.25
N SER A 234 3.90 0.54 0.02
CA SER A 234 3.83 1.89 -0.58
C SER A 234 2.51 2.61 -0.36
N GLY A 235 1.47 1.91 0.16
CA GLY A 235 0.11 2.47 0.17
C GLY A 235 -0.25 3.03 -1.21
N ASP A 236 -0.71 4.27 -1.25
CA ASP A 236 -0.99 5.01 -2.49
C ASP A 236 -0.02 6.19 -2.70
N ALA A 237 1.16 6.11 -2.04
CA ALA A 237 2.18 7.15 -2.12
C ALA A 237 2.61 7.42 -3.56
N ARG A 238 2.95 8.67 -3.83
CA ARG A 238 3.51 9.09 -5.11
C ARG A 238 4.97 8.62 -5.23
N ALA A 239 5.34 8.20 -6.44
CA ALA A 239 6.70 7.74 -6.72
C ALA A 239 7.76 8.81 -6.43
N ASP A 240 7.46 10.08 -6.68
CA ASP A 240 8.39 11.20 -6.44
C ASP A 240 8.77 11.37 -4.96
N ASN A 241 7.86 11.10 -4.01
CA ASN A 241 8.18 11.12 -2.58
C ASN A 241 9.21 10.04 -2.24
N ILE A 242 8.94 8.80 -2.67
CA ILE A 242 9.84 7.66 -2.39
C ILE A 242 11.19 7.86 -3.08
N VAL A 243 11.22 8.30 -4.35
CA VAL A 243 12.43 8.62 -5.10
C VAL A 243 13.28 9.65 -4.36
N ASN A 244 12.67 10.76 -3.96
CA ASN A 244 13.38 11.82 -3.25
C ASN A 244 13.96 11.34 -1.92
N TYR A 245 13.23 10.52 -1.17
CA TYR A 245 13.74 9.91 0.05
C TYR A 245 14.93 9.00 -0.25
N LEU A 246 14.79 8.04 -1.17
CA LEU A 246 15.84 7.07 -1.49
C LEU A 246 17.13 7.75 -1.98
N LYS A 247 17.03 8.79 -2.81
CA LYS A 247 18.19 9.57 -3.25
C LYS A 247 18.90 10.26 -2.09
N ARG A 248 18.17 10.83 -1.14
CA ARG A 248 18.77 11.42 0.06
C ARG A 248 19.46 10.39 0.96
N GLN A 249 19.04 9.13 0.90
CA GLN A 249 19.72 8.02 1.59
C GLN A 249 20.92 7.45 0.80
N GLY A 250 21.24 8.02 -0.38
CA GLY A 250 22.39 7.61 -1.19
C GLY A 250 22.12 6.44 -2.14
N TYR A 251 20.86 6.02 -2.32
CA TYR A 251 20.50 5.02 -3.32
C TYR A 251 20.56 5.60 -4.73
N SER A 252 21.02 4.76 -5.67
CA SER A 252 21.16 5.11 -7.09
C SER A 252 20.97 3.87 -7.96
N SER A 253 20.96 4.02 -9.28
CA SER A 253 20.91 2.87 -10.20
C SER A 253 22.15 1.95 -10.11
N GLN A 254 23.29 2.46 -9.62
CA GLN A 254 24.51 1.69 -9.35
C GLN A 254 24.53 1.06 -7.95
N ASN A 255 23.74 1.60 -7.02
CA ASN A 255 23.58 1.12 -5.64
C ASN A 255 22.11 1.14 -5.24
N PRO A 256 21.26 0.28 -5.84
CA PRO A 256 19.82 0.28 -5.57
C PRO A 256 19.51 -0.29 -4.18
N LEU A 257 18.39 0.12 -3.61
CA LEU A 257 17.82 -0.53 -2.44
C LEU A 257 17.36 -1.95 -2.80
N CYS A 258 17.94 -2.96 -2.16
CA CYS A 258 17.49 -4.34 -2.33
C CYS A 258 16.22 -4.59 -1.54
N LEU A 259 15.17 -5.05 -2.22
CA LEU A 259 13.87 -5.41 -1.64
C LEU A 259 13.53 -6.85 -2.02
N ASP A 260 13.07 -7.64 -1.06
CA ASP A 260 12.51 -8.98 -1.30
C ASP A 260 11.14 -8.89 -1.95
N CYS A 261 10.35 -7.83 -1.63
CA CYS A 261 9.05 -7.60 -2.21
C CYS A 261 8.64 -6.12 -2.16
N MET A 262 7.82 -5.69 -3.12
CA MET A 262 7.18 -4.37 -3.12
C MET A 262 5.67 -4.50 -3.35
N LYS A 263 4.86 -3.92 -2.48
CA LYS A 263 3.46 -3.62 -2.81
C LYS A 263 3.45 -2.45 -3.78
N VAL A 264 2.92 -2.64 -4.98
CA VAL A 264 2.84 -1.61 -6.01
C VAL A 264 1.85 -0.52 -5.59
N SER A 265 2.30 0.74 -5.65
CA SER A 265 1.51 1.86 -5.18
C SER A 265 0.19 2.03 -5.93
N HIS A 266 -0.87 2.44 -5.20
CA HIS A 266 -2.17 2.83 -5.72
C HIS A 266 -2.75 1.79 -6.68
N HIS A 267 -2.77 0.53 -6.25
CA HIS A 267 -3.32 -0.62 -6.97
C HIS A 267 -2.75 -0.82 -8.39
N GLY A 268 -1.59 -0.22 -8.68
CA GLY A 268 -0.97 -0.21 -10.01
C GLY A 268 -1.38 0.97 -10.89
N SER A 269 -1.78 2.09 -10.31
CA SER A 269 -2.02 3.34 -11.06
C SER A 269 -0.74 3.84 -11.74
N ARG A 270 -0.81 4.19 -13.03
CA ARG A 270 0.32 4.76 -13.79
C ARG A 270 0.85 6.08 -13.22
N ASN A 271 0.04 6.75 -12.40
CA ASN A 271 0.43 8.00 -11.77
C ASN A 271 1.37 7.82 -10.57
N ASN A 272 1.50 6.59 -10.05
CA ASN A 272 2.17 6.30 -8.78
C ASN A 272 3.42 5.42 -8.95
N ILE A 273 3.79 5.07 -10.18
CA ILE A 273 5.02 4.34 -10.52
C ILE A 273 5.84 5.12 -11.53
N SER A 274 7.16 5.17 -11.35
CA SER A 274 8.09 5.81 -12.29
C SER A 274 9.27 4.90 -12.60
N VAL A 275 9.87 5.06 -13.77
CA VAL A 275 11.13 4.39 -14.12
C VAL A 275 12.21 4.75 -13.11
N GLU A 276 12.29 6.02 -12.72
CA GLU A 276 13.25 6.50 -11.73
C GLU A 276 13.15 5.76 -10.39
N LEU A 277 11.93 5.47 -9.90
CA LEU A 277 11.75 4.65 -8.70
C LEU A 277 12.29 3.23 -8.93
N LEU A 278 12.00 2.64 -10.08
CA LEU A 278 12.42 1.29 -10.41
C LEU A 278 13.95 1.18 -10.58
N ASP A 279 14.61 2.25 -11.00
CA ASP A 279 16.08 2.32 -11.10
C ASP A 279 16.76 2.43 -9.73
N LEU A 280 16.05 2.91 -8.71
CA LEU A 280 16.57 3.06 -7.33
C LEU A 280 16.34 1.81 -6.46
N ILE A 281 15.62 0.82 -6.95
CA ILE A 281 15.30 -0.43 -6.23
C ILE A 281 15.72 -1.66 -7.03
N SER A 282 16.18 -2.68 -6.32
CA SER A 282 16.35 -4.03 -6.87
C SER A 282 15.27 -4.91 -6.25
N CYS A 283 14.25 -5.29 -7.03
CA CYS A 283 13.10 -6.05 -6.56
C CYS A 283 12.62 -7.01 -7.64
N GLU A 284 12.33 -8.24 -7.25
CA GLU A 284 11.82 -9.28 -8.17
C GLU A 284 10.33 -9.56 -7.97
N LYS A 285 9.80 -9.36 -6.76
CA LYS A 285 8.43 -9.71 -6.39
C LYS A 285 7.57 -8.46 -6.19
N PHE A 286 6.48 -8.37 -6.92
CA PHE A 286 5.57 -7.23 -6.88
C PHE A 286 4.15 -7.68 -6.53
N ILE A 287 3.54 -7.10 -5.50
CA ILE A 287 2.16 -7.34 -5.10
C ILE A 287 1.27 -6.24 -5.69
N ILE A 288 0.22 -6.63 -6.39
CA ILE A 288 -0.80 -5.74 -6.95
C ILE A 288 -2.14 -6.13 -6.34
N SER A 289 -2.60 -5.33 -5.38
CA SER A 289 -3.86 -5.55 -4.65
C SER A 289 -4.98 -4.81 -5.35
N THR A 290 -5.86 -5.53 -6.03
CA THR A 290 -7.04 -4.97 -6.71
C THR A 290 -7.89 -6.09 -7.32
N ASP A 291 -9.20 -5.84 -7.46
CA ASP A 291 -10.10 -6.69 -8.26
C ASP A 291 -10.37 -6.10 -9.66
N GLY A 292 -9.61 -5.07 -10.06
CA GLY A 292 -9.75 -4.35 -11.34
C GLY A 292 -10.35 -2.97 -11.20
N GLY A 293 -10.69 -2.51 -9.99
CA GLY A 293 -11.17 -1.16 -9.72
C GLY A 293 -12.68 -0.99 -9.70
N TYR A 294 -13.12 0.24 -9.41
CA TYR A 294 -14.52 0.61 -9.30
C TYR A 294 -14.80 2.04 -9.79
N GLY A 295 -15.97 2.27 -10.36
CA GLY A 295 -16.46 3.60 -10.74
C GLY A 295 -15.63 4.24 -11.86
N LYS A 296 -14.74 5.16 -11.52
CA LYS A 296 -13.85 5.86 -12.46
C LYS A 296 -12.39 5.48 -12.32
N SER A 297 -12.06 4.67 -11.31
CA SER A 297 -10.71 4.24 -10.97
C SER A 297 -10.56 2.76 -11.29
N TYR A 298 -10.02 2.46 -12.46
CA TYR A 298 -9.75 1.11 -12.91
C TYR A 298 -8.23 0.89 -12.92
N HIS A 299 -7.78 -0.03 -12.06
CA HIS A 299 -6.36 -0.37 -11.90
C HIS A 299 -6.18 -1.90 -11.86
N PRO A 300 -5.01 -2.41 -12.25
CA PRO A 300 -3.80 -1.68 -12.63
C PRO A 300 -3.88 -1.13 -14.06
N ASP A 301 -3.07 -0.09 -14.32
CA ASP A 301 -2.82 0.37 -15.69
C ASP A 301 -1.81 -0.54 -16.40
N ARG A 302 -2.04 -0.86 -17.67
CA ARG A 302 -1.08 -1.61 -18.50
C ARG A 302 0.29 -0.91 -18.57
N GLU A 303 0.31 0.43 -18.51
CA GLU A 303 1.54 1.23 -18.45
C GLU A 303 2.35 0.94 -17.17
N THR A 304 1.71 0.74 -16.02
CA THR A 304 2.38 0.32 -14.79
C THR A 304 3.02 -1.04 -14.96
N ILE A 305 2.28 -2.00 -15.50
CA ILE A 305 2.80 -3.35 -15.78
C ILE A 305 4.00 -3.26 -16.73
N ALA A 306 3.91 -2.47 -17.79
CA ALA A 306 5.01 -2.24 -18.72
C ALA A 306 6.26 -1.68 -18.04
N LYS A 307 6.11 -0.67 -17.18
CA LYS A 307 7.23 -0.11 -16.40
C LYS A 307 7.87 -1.15 -15.49
N LEU A 308 7.06 -1.91 -14.76
CA LEU A 308 7.57 -2.98 -13.90
C LEU A 308 8.36 -4.03 -14.68
N LEU A 309 7.97 -4.35 -15.91
CA LEU A 309 8.50 -5.48 -16.66
C LEU A 309 9.57 -5.10 -17.70
N CYS A 310 9.59 -3.86 -18.14
CA CYS A 310 10.35 -3.47 -19.34
C CYS A 310 11.06 -2.10 -19.19
N HIS A 311 11.26 -1.58 -17.94
CA HIS A 311 12.05 -0.34 -17.80
C HIS A 311 13.51 -0.55 -18.23
N PRO A 312 14.21 0.52 -18.70
CA PRO A 312 15.53 0.39 -19.37
C PRO A 312 16.61 -0.32 -18.54
N CYS A 313 16.63 -0.12 -17.22
CA CYS A 313 17.65 -0.72 -16.35
C CYS A 313 17.30 -2.16 -15.91
N ARG A 314 16.18 -2.74 -16.37
CA ARG A 314 15.79 -4.09 -15.98
C ARG A 314 16.71 -5.15 -16.57
N ASN A 315 17.24 -6.04 -15.74
CA ASN A 315 17.90 -7.26 -16.17
C ASN A 315 16.87 -8.35 -16.54
N LEU A 316 16.68 -8.62 -17.84
CA LEU A 316 15.74 -9.63 -18.32
C LEU A 316 16.15 -11.08 -17.99
N ALA A 317 17.41 -11.35 -17.60
CA ALA A 317 17.82 -12.66 -17.12
C ALA A 317 17.22 -12.99 -15.75
N VAL A 318 16.85 -11.99 -14.96
CA VAL A 318 16.21 -12.15 -13.67
C VAL A 318 14.70 -12.23 -13.86
N LYS A 319 14.08 -13.29 -13.36
CA LYS A 319 12.61 -13.45 -13.43
C LYS A 319 11.91 -12.45 -12.52
N ARG A 320 10.82 -11.87 -12.98
CA ARG A 320 9.91 -11.07 -12.15
C ARG A 320 8.62 -11.81 -11.85
N HIS A 321 8.19 -11.71 -10.60
CA HIS A 321 6.99 -12.35 -10.08
C HIS A 321 5.94 -11.28 -9.78
N LEU A 322 4.77 -11.39 -10.43
CA LEU A 322 3.62 -10.53 -10.18
C LEU A 322 2.58 -11.30 -9.37
N TYR A 323 2.25 -10.80 -8.19
CA TYR A 323 1.27 -11.40 -7.28
C TYR A 323 -0.01 -10.57 -7.30
N PHE A 324 -1.11 -11.17 -7.73
CA PHE A 324 -2.44 -10.56 -7.71
C PHE A 324 -3.32 -11.25 -6.67
N ASN A 325 -3.99 -10.50 -5.80
CA ASN A 325 -4.89 -11.06 -4.78
C ASN A 325 -6.24 -11.52 -5.35
N TYR A 326 -6.55 -11.23 -6.60
CA TYR A 326 -7.73 -11.72 -7.33
C TYR A 326 -7.32 -12.46 -8.60
N PRO A 327 -8.21 -13.32 -9.16
CA PRO A 327 -7.96 -13.93 -10.46
C PRO A 327 -7.67 -12.88 -11.53
N LEU A 328 -6.60 -13.07 -12.30
CA LEU A 328 -6.21 -12.13 -13.36
C LEU A 328 -7.34 -11.95 -14.38
N SER A 329 -8.09 -13.01 -14.66
CA SER A 329 -9.27 -12.94 -15.54
C SER A 329 -10.34 -11.97 -15.03
N LYS A 330 -10.57 -11.93 -13.70
CA LYS A 330 -11.50 -10.96 -13.09
C LYS A 330 -10.99 -9.52 -13.24
N ILE A 331 -9.71 -9.31 -12.99
CA ILE A 331 -9.08 -7.99 -13.14
C ILE A 331 -9.19 -7.53 -14.59
N GLN A 332 -8.76 -8.37 -15.54
CA GLN A 332 -8.77 -8.06 -16.98
C GLN A 332 -10.16 -7.86 -17.55
N SER A 333 -11.20 -8.48 -16.98
CA SER A 333 -12.59 -8.20 -17.39
C SER A 333 -13.01 -6.74 -17.17
N ARG A 334 -12.30 -6.00 -16.32
CA ARG A 334 -12.57 -4.59 -16.00
C ARG A 334 -11.59 -3.62 -16.66
N VAL A 335 -10.31 -3.99 -16.68
CA VAL A 335 -9.24 -3.09 -17.17
C VAL A 335 -8.76 -3.43 -18.59
N GLY A 336 -9.23 -4.55 -19.17
CA GLY A 336 -8.74 -5.09 -20.45
C GLY A 336 -7.50 -5.96 -20.27
N ASP A 337 -6.97 -6.48 -21.38
CA ASP A 337 -5.82 -7.38 -21.38
C ASP A 337 -4.55 -6.67 -20.91
N LEU A 338 -4.11 -6.98 -19.70
CA LEU A 338 -2.93 -6.36 -19.09
C LEU A 338 -1.61 -6.91 -19.62
N ILE A 339 -1.57 -8.23 -19.85
CA ILE A 339 -0.37 -8.97 -20.23
C ILE A 339 -0.75 -9.99 -21.29
N HIS A 340 -0.11 -9.94 -22.44
CA HIS A 340 -0.31 -10.92 -23.51
C HIS A 340 0.58 -12.14 -23.28
N LYS A 341 0.20 -13.28 -23.85
CA LYS A 341 0.92 -14.55 -23.63
C LYS A 341 2.38 -14.53 -24.08
N ASP A 342 2.66 -13.88 -25.19
CA ASP A 342 4.02 -13.71 -25.72
C ASP A 342 4.89 -12.82 -24.82
N GLU A 343 4.29 -11.83 -24.15
CA GLU A 343 4.96 -10.94 -23.23
C GLU A 343 5.49 -11.68 -21.98
N ILE A 344 4.79 -12.73 -21.53
CA ILE A 344 5.21 -13.55 -20.39
C ILE A 344 6.59 -14.15 -20.64
N THR A 345 6.78 -14.76 -21.80
CA THR A 345 8.09 -15.34 -22.18
C THR A 345 9.12 -14.27 -22.50
N LYS A 346 8.73 -13.26 -23.28
CA LYS A 346 9.61 -12.19 -23.74
C LYS A 346 10.26 -11.42 -22.58
N TYR A 347 9.50 -11.14 -21.52
CA TYR A 347 9.97 -10.36 -20.38
C TYR A 347 10.32 -11.21 -19.15
N ASN A 348 10.41 -12.52 -19.28
CA ASN A 348 10.76 -13.45 -18.20
C ASN A 348 9.92 -13.19 -16.93
N ILE A 349 8.61 -13.43 -17.04
CA ILE A 349 7.63 -13.13 -15.99
C ILE A 349 7.03 -14.42 -15.46
N GLU A 350 6.68 -14.43 -14.19
CA GLU A 350 5.80 -15.41 -13.57
C GLU A 350 4.62 -14.70 -12.91
N ILE A 351 3.41 -15.15 -13.23
CA ILE A 351 2.17 -14.57 -12.71
C ILE A 351 1.59 -15.52 -11.67
N HIS A 352 1.35 -14.99 -10.49
CA HIS A 352 0.69 -15.65 -9.39
C HIS A 352 -0.62 -14.90 -9.12
N ASP A 353 -1.73 -15.44 -9.59
CA ASP A 353 -3.02 -14.79 -9.38
C ASP A 353 -3.89 -15.51 -8.35
N ASN A 354 -4.89 -14.80 -7.82
CA ASN A 354 -5.76 -15.29 -6.76
C ASN A 354 -5.01 -15.72 -5.49
N VAL A 355 -3.87 -15.12 -5.20
CA VAL A 355 -3.08 -15.41 -4.00
C VAL A 355 -3.64 -14.72 -2.77
N ASN A 356 -3.50 -15.37 -1.62
CA ASN A 356 -3.92 -14.82 -0.32
C ASN A 356 -2.73 -14.53 0.60
N SER A 357 -1.54 -15.03 0.25
CA SER A 357 -0.32 -14.84 1.04
C SER A 357 0.94 -15.00 0.21
N LEU A 358 2.02 -14.41 0.70
CA LEU A 358 3.38 -14.56 0.18
C LEU A 358 4.34 -14.74 1.35
N GLU A 359 5.16 -15.78 1.28
CA GLU A 359 6.25 -16.05 2.21
C GLU A 359 7.58 -15.54 1.66
N LEU A 360 8.42 -14.95 2.53
CA LEU A 360 9.73 -14.40 2.19
C LEU A 360 10.84 -15.01 3.06
#